data_0302ad9c8683cc2795c964dae50ba412
#
_entry.id   0302ad9c8683cc2795c964dae50ba412
#
_cell.length_a   1.000
_cell.length_b   1.000
_cell.length_c   1.000
_cell.angle_alpha   90.00
_cell.angle_beta   90.00
_cell.angle_gamma   90.00
#
_symmetry.space_group_name_H-M   'P 1'
#
loop_
_entity.id
_entity.type
_entity.pdbx_description
1 polymer ?
#
loop_
_entity_poly.entity_id
_entity_poly.type
_entity_poly.pdbx_seq_one_letter_code
_entity_poly.pdbx_strand_id
1 'polypeptide(L)'
;SFNDDLQRMLSAYSALVERGGLTPIDMMHEEAGTQDIEETRRYIFARRIERAPNVRPQVLEKRGYVCEGCGLAPAIHLSFSGIRNNAPLDVHHCKPIHHLAEGERRRYKIPNDFLVLCPTCHRLIHQQNDPSDIDELKSKINFDFKLRV
;
A
#
# COMPACT_ATOMS: atom_id res chain seq x y z
N SER A 1 -12.50 -7.47 -38.90
CA SER A 1 -13.58 -6.46 -38.76
C SER A 1 -13.76 -6.12 -37.29
N PHE A 2 -14.41 -4.98 -37.01
CA PHE A 2 -14.69 -4.57 -35.62
C PHE A 2 -15.41 -5.66 -34.81
N ASN A 3 -16.30 -6.40 -35.46
CA ASN A 3 -17.01 -7.53 -34.83
C ASN A 3 -16.07 -8.69 -34.46
N ASP A 4 -15.09 -8.99 -35.29
CA ASP A 4 -14.12 -10.05 -35.05
C ASP A 4 -13.17 -9.67 -33.91
N ASP A 5 -12.79 -8.40 -33.83
CA ASP A 5 -11.93 -7.89 -32.77
C ASP A 5 -12.68 -7.86 -31.42
N LEU A 6 -13.96 -7.49 -31.44
CA LEU A 6 -14.82 -7.55 -30.26
C LEU A 6 -15.00 -9.01 -29.76
N GLN A 7 -15.23 -9.95 -30.67
CA GLN A 7 -15.34 -11.37 -30.34
C GLN A 7 -14.04 -11.94 -29.74
N ARG A 8 -12.88 -11.54 -30.27
CA ARG A 8 -11.58 -11.92 -29.74
C ARG A 8 -11.36 -11.33 -28.34
N MET A 9 -11.72 -10.08 -28.12
CA MET A 9 -11.64 -9.43 -26.80
C MET A 9 -12.55 -10.13 -25.77
N LEU A 10 -13.80 -10.43 -26.15
CA LEU A 10 -14.74 -11.14 -25.29
C LEU A 10 -14.25 -12.56 -24.95
N SER A 11 -13.70 -13.28 -25.92
CA SER A 11 -13.14 -14.61 -25.70
C SER A 11 -11.92 -14.57 -24.78
N ALA A 12 -11.05 -13.58 -24.96
CA ALA A 12 -9.89 -13.38 -24.09
C ALA A 12 -10.31 -13.00 -22.66
N TYR A 13 -11.34 -12.17 -22.53
CA TYR A 13 -11.91 -11.81 -21.24
C TYR A 13 -12.54 -13.01 -20.52
N SER A 14 -13.35 -13.81 -21.23
CA SER A 14 -13.95 -15.03 -20.67
C SER A 14 -12.88 -16.00 -20.20
N ALA A 15 -11.84 -16.23 -21.01
CA ALA A 15 -10.73 -17.09 -20.64
C ALA A 15 -9.95 -16.59 -19.41
N LEU A 16 -9.84 -15.28 -19.24
CA LEU A 16 -9.25 -14.64 -18.05
C LEU A 16 -10.12 -14.87 -16.81
N VAL A 17 -11.44 -14.72 -16.93
CA VAL A 17 -12.39 -14.94 -15.84
C VAL A 17 -12.41 -16.42 -15.42
N GLU A 18 -12.48 -17.33 -16.38
CA GLU A 18 -12.49 -18.78 -16.14
C GLU A 18 -11.18 -19.29 -15.48
N ARG A 19 -10.06 -18.64 -15.74
CA ARG A 19 -8.78 -18.94 -15.10
C ARG A 19 -8.61 -18.33 -13.72
N GLY A 20 -9.66 -17.74 -13.15
CA GLY A 20 -9.62 -17.09 -11.83
C GLY A 20 -8.76 -15.82 -11.78
N GLY A 21 -8.42 -15.24 -12.95
CA GLY A 21 -7.56 -14.08 -13.06
C GLY A 21 -8.14 -12.77 -12.53
N LEU A 22 -9.39 -12.77 -12.03
CA LEU A 22 -10.05 -11.63 -11.41
C LEU A 22 -10.33 -11.84 -9.92
N THR A 23 -10.05 -13.02 -9.36
CA THR A 23 -10.04 -13.17 -7.92
C THR A 23 -8.84 -12.43 -7.35
N PRO A 24 -8.99 -11.70 -6.24
CA PRO A 24 -7.83 -11.31 -5.45
C PRO A 24 -6.99 -12.58 -5.28
N ILE A 25 -5.71 -12.50 -5.52
CA ILE A 25 -4.80 -13.60 -5.22
C ILE A 25 -5.07 -13.93 -3.76
N ASP A 26 -5.80 -15.01 -3.51
CA ASP A 26 -5.75 -15.65 -2.23
C ASP A 26 -4.26 -15.84 -2.00
N MET A 27 -3.74 -15.14 -1.03
CA MET A 27 -2.43 -15.46 -0.50
C MET A 27 -2.63 -16.87 0.05
N MET A 28 -2.48 -17.86 -0.83
CA MET A 28 -2.40 -19.23 -0.44
C MET A 28 -1.35 -19.26 0.65
N HIS A 29 -1.76 -19.65 1.85
CA HIS A 29 -0.82 -20.00 2.89
C HIS A 29 0.11 -21.04 2.25
N GLU A 30 1.27 -20.59 1.81
CA GLU A 30 2.34 -21.50 1.47
C GLU A 30 2.65 -22.25 2.76
N GLU A 31 2.17 -23.47 2.85
CA GLU A 31 2.76 -24.42 3.78
C GLU A 31 4.24 -24.46 3.44
N ALA A 32 5.06 -24.06 4.41
CA ALA A 32 6.50 -24.06 4.28
C ALA A 32 7.00 -25.50 4.12
N GLY A 33 6.81 -26.04 2.92
CA GLY A 33 7.37 -27.32 2.49
C GLY A 33 8.72 -27.08 1.84
N THR A 34 9.62 -28.05 1.95
CA THR A 34 10.93 -28.06 1.29
C THR A 34 10.82 -28.35 -0.22
N GLN A 35 9.74 -27.98 -0.86
CA GLN A 35 9.51 -28.21 -2.28
C GLN A 35 9.94 -26.98 -3.09
N ASP A 36 10.50 -27.23 -4.27
CA ASP A 36 10.83 -26.20 -5.22
C ASP A 36 9.54 -25.48 -5.67
N ILE A 37 9.58 -24.15 -5.73
CA ILE A 37 8.46 -23.32 -6.15
C ILE A 37 8.67 -22.92 -7.60
N GLU A 38 7.70 -23.20 -8.47
CA GLU A 38 7.68 -22.68 -9.83
C GLU A 38 6.93 -21.34 -9.85
N GLU A 39 7.64 -20.24 -10.12
CA GLU A 39 7.05 -18.94 -10.27
C GLU A 39 6.78 -18.60 -11.73
N THR A 40 5.54 -18.24 -12.04
CA THR A 40 5.15 -17.80 -13.38
C THR A 40 4.85 -16.31 -13.39
N ARG A 41 5.55 -15.56 -14.24
CA ARG A 41 5.24 -14.13 -14.44
C ARG A 41 3.91 -13.98 -15.16
N ARG A 42 2.92 -13.40 -14.49
CA ARG A 42 1.61 -13.08 -15.05
C ARG A 42 1.38 -11.59 -15.05
N TYR A 43 0.76 -11.06 -16.10
CA TYR A 43 0.29 -9.69 -16.13
C TYR A 43 -1.13 -9.64 -15.58
N ILE A 44 -1.36 -8.82 -14.55
CA ILE A 44 -2.67 -8.63 -13.93
C ILE A 44 -3.16 -7.23 -14.28
N PHE A 45 -4.35 -7.11 -14.83
CA PHE A 45 -5.05 -5.85 -14.95
C PHE A 45 -5.58 -5.44 -13.56
N ALA A 46 -4.98 -4.42 -12.93
CA ALA A 46 -5.44 -3.91 -11.66
C ALA A 46 -6.17 -2.57 -11.85
N ARG A 47 -7.35 -2.42 -11.26
CA ARG A 47 -7.97 -1.09 -11.08
C ARG A 47 -7.12 -0.28 -10.11
N ARG A 48 -6.61 0.84 -10.56
CA ARG A 48 -5.79 1.73 -9.75
C ARG A 48 -6.63 2.92 -9.32
N ILE A 49 -6.67 3.17 -8.00
CA ILE A 49 -7.28 4.40 -7.47
C ILE A 49 -6.35 5.56 -7.80
N GLU A 50 -6.87 6.53 -8.53
CA GLU A 50 -6.15 7.75 -8.86
C GLU A 50 -6.03 8.63 -7.62
N ARG A 51 -4.80 9.01 -7.28
CA ARG A 51 -4.51 9.89 -6.14
C ARG A 51 -4.16 11.27 -6.65
N ALA A 52 -4.57 12.31 -5.91
CA ALA A 52 -4.19 13.67 -6.25
C ALA A 52 -2.66 13.83 -6.32
N PRO A 53 -2.13 14.46 -7.36
CA PRO A 53 -0.70 14.70 -7.47
C PRO A 53 -0.21 15.61 -6.32
N ASN A 54 1.06 15.48 -5.95
CA ASN A 54 1.73 16.31 -4.95
C ASN A 54 1.22 16.23 -3.50
N VAL A 55 0.31 15.34 -3.15
CA VAL A 55 -0.13 15.15 -1.76
C VAL A 55 1.02 14.66 -0.89
N ARG A 56 1.76 13.65 -1.34
CA ARG A 56 2.86 13.04 -0.59
C ARG A 56 3.96 14.06 -0.21
N PRO A 57 4.51 14.87 -1.13
CA PRO A 57 5.51 15.88 -0.78
C PRO A 57 5.00 16.88 0.26
N GLN A 58 3.77 17.38 0.11
CA GLN A 58 3.18 18.34 1.02
C GLN A 58 2.95 17.78 2.43
N VAL A 59 2.53 16.52 2.53
CA VAL A 59 2.36 15.86 3.83
C VAL A 59 3.70 15.66 4.52
N LEU A 60 4.72 15.15 3.80
CA LEU A 60 6.06 14.94 4.34
C LEU A 60 6.71 16.24 4.79
N GLU A 61 6.53 17.32 4.03
CA GLU A 61 7.05 18.64 4.41
C GLU A 61 6.44 19.15 5.72
N LYS A 62 5.13 18.93 5.92
CA LYS A 62 4.40 19.43 7.10
C LYS A 62 4.49 18.53 8.32
N ARG A 63 4.55 17.21 8.14
CA ARG A 63 4.59 16.24 9.24
C ARG A 63 6.01 15.75 9.57
N GLY A 64 6.95 15.96 8.64
CA GLY A 64 8.33 15.51 8.79
C GLY A 64 8.59 14.14 8.14
N TYR A 65 9.88 13.79 8.12
CA TYR A 65 10.42 12.59 7.46
C TYR A 65 10.70 11.48 8.47
N VAL A 66 9.75 11.22 9.36
CA VAL A 66 9.85 10.21 10.43
C VAL A 66 8.57 9.39 10.46
N CYS A 67 8.70 8.08 10.61
CA CYS A 67 7.55 7.20 10.80
C CYS A 67 6.87 7.52 12.15
N GLU A 68 5.62 7.93 12.11
CA GLU A 68 4.86 8.27 13.32
C GLU A 68 4.52 7.05 14.18
N GLY A 69 4.56 5.83 13.60
CA GLY A 69 4.37 4.59 14.34
C GLY A 69 5.61 4.18 15.15
N CYS A 70 6.71 3.88 14.47
CA CYS A 70 7.90 3.29 15.10
C CYS A 70 9.09 4.25 15.28
N GLY A 71 9.01 5.48 14.76
CA GLY A 71 10.10 6.45 14.86
C GLY A 71 11.20 6.28 13.82
N LEU A 72 11.04 5.41 12.80
CA LEU A 72 12.04 5.28 11.75
C LEU A 72 12.24 6.61 11.02
N ALA A 73 13.43 7.15 11.11
CA ALA A 73 13.90 8.31 10.35
C ALA A 73 14.92 7.85 9.32
N PRO A 74 14.57 7.72 8.04
CA PRO A 74 15.44 7.12 7.03
C PRO A 74 16.80 7.80 6.89
N ALA A 75 16.83 9.13 7.01
CA ALA A 75 18.07 9.90 6.92
C ALA A 75 19.06 9.60 8.05
N ILE A 76 18.56 9.15 9.20
CA ILE A 76 19.38 8.88 10.41
C ILE A 76 19.68 7.39 10.53
N HIS A 77 18.67 6.55 10.30
CA HIS A 77 18.75 5.13 10.61
C HIS A 77 19.16 4.26 9.43
N LEU A 78 19.15 4.79 8.19
CA LEU A 78 19.50 4.05 6.99
C LEU A 78 20.70 4.69 6.32
N SER A 79 21.76 3.90 6.15
CA SER A 79 23.04 4.33 5.59
C SER A 79 23.26 3.75 4.19
N PHE A 80 22.29 3.91 3.30
CA PHE A 80 22.41 3.44 1.92
C PHE A 80 22.75 4.59 0.96
N SER A 81 23.80 4.42 0.20
CA SER A 81 24.15 5.34 -0.88
C SER A 81 23.04 5.41 -1.93
N GLY A 82 22.60 6.63 -2.27
CA GLY A 82 21.59 6.85 -3.30
C GLY A 82 20.13 6.71 -2.87
N ILE A 83 19.84 6.38 -1.60
CA ILE A 83 18.46 6.40 -1.09
C ILE A 83 18.05 7.85 -0.79
N ARG A 84 16.90 8.25 -1.33
CA ARG A 84 16.28 9.53 -0.94
C ARG A 84 15.75 9.42 0.48
N ASN A 85 15.96 10.45 1.30
CA ASN A 85 15.59 10.48 2.71
C ASN A 85 14.12 10.14 3.01
N ASN A 86 13.24 10.32 2.04
CA ASN A 86 11.81 10.04 2.16
C ASN A 86 11.36 8.76 1.43
N ALA A 87 12.26 8.05 0.73
CA ALA A 87 11.88 6.92 -0.11
C ALA A 87 11.15 5.80 0.64
N PRO A 88 11.59 5.39 1.85
CA PRO A 88 10.94 4.33 2.61
C PRO A 88 9.79 4.80 3.52
N LEU A 89 9.22 5.97 3.28
CA LEU A 89 8.07 6.48 4.03
C LEU A 89 6.85 6.58 3.13
N ASP A 90 5.73 6.08 3.60
CA ASP A 90 4.43 6.17 2.96
C ASP A 90 3.57 7.26 3.60
N VAL A 91 2.65 7.81 2.82
CA VAL A 91 1.60 8.71 3.31
C VAL A 91 0.29 7.94 3.38
N HIS A 92 -0.18 7.74 4.60
CA HIS A 92 -1.40 7.01 4.91
C HIS A 92 -2.58 7.97 5.03
N HIS A 93 -3.72 7.63 4.43
CA HIS A 93 -4.97 8.36 4.59
C HIS A 93 -5.72 7.85 5.82
N CYS A 94 -5.94 8.71 6.83
CA CYS A 94 -6.74 8.36 8.00
C CYS A 94 -8.19 7.99 7.64
N LYS A 95 -8.69 8.55 6.53
CA LYS A 95 -9.97 8.14 5.92
C LYS A 95 -9.67 7.36 4.64
N PRO A 96 -9.75 6.03 4.65
CA PRO A 96 -9.28 5.21 3.53
C PRO A 96 -9.99 5.53 2.22
N ILE A 97 -9.20 5.67 1.14
CA ILE A 97 -9.72 5.99 -0.20
C ILE A 97 -10.54 4.82 -0.77
N HIS A 98 -10.20 3.58 -0.40
CA HIS A 98 -10.90 2.40 -0.90
C HIS A 98 -12.37 2.28 -0.42
N HIS A 99 -12.78 3.09 0.56
CA HIS A 99 -14.17 3.20 0.98
C HIS A 99 -14.99 4.15 0.10
N LEU A 100 -14.35 4.87 -0.83
CA LEU A 100 -15.07 5.73 -1.78
C LEU A 100 -15.74 4.88 -2.86
N ALA A 101 -16.99 5.19 -3.17
CA ALA A 101 -17.66 4.66 -4.35
C ALA A 101 -17.03 5.20 -5.64
N GLU A 102 -17.25 4.51 -6.76
CA GLU A 102 -16.77 4.98 -8.07
C GLU A 102 -17.37 6.33 -8.40
N GLY A 103 -16.52 7.32 -8.69
CA GLY A 103 -16.92 8.70 -8.96
C GLY A 103 -17.16 9.57 -7.71
N GLU A 104 -17.14 9.00 -6.53
CA GLU A 104 -17.24 9.76 -5.29
C GLU A 104 -15.98 10.61 -5.07
N ARG A 105 -16.17 11.86 -4.64
CA ARG A 105 -15.10 12.79 -4.33
C ARG A 105 -15.08 13.09 -2.84
N ARG A 106 -13.89 13.00 -2.23
CA ARG A 106 -13.68 13.39 -0.83
C ARG A 106 -12.56 14.40 -0.73
N ARG A 107 -12.76 15.44 0.08
CA ARG A 107 -11.70 16.42 0.38
C ARG A 107 -10.93 15.94 1.61
N TYR A 108 -9.60 15.98 1.50
CA TYR A 108 -8.68 15.67 2.59
C TYR A 108 -7.94 16.94 3.00
N LYS A 109 -7.78 17.14 4.31
CA LYS A 109 -7.04 18.27 4.87
C LYS A 109 -5.58 17.87 5.11
N ILE A 110 -4.66 18.59 4.50
CA ILE A 110 -3.22 18.41 4.71
C ILE A 110 -2.78 19.32 5.83
N PRO A 111 -2.10 18.79 6.87
CA PRO A 111 -1.64 17.42 7.08
C PRO A 111 -2.60 16.52 7.86
N ASN A 112 -3.73 17.03 8.35
CA ASN A 112 -4.52 16.45 9.45
C ASN A 112 -5.16 15.08 9.10
N ASP A 113 -5.56 14.87 7.84
CA ASP A 113 -6.16 13.63 7.40
C ASP A 113 -5.11 12.59 6.93
N PHE A 114 -3.84 12.78 7.27
CA PHE A 114 -2.74 11.93 6.83
C PHE A 114 -1.78 11.59 7.96
N LEU A 115 -1.13 10.43 7.86
CA LEU A 115 -0.01 10.00 8.71
C LEU A 115 1.19 9.65 7.83
N VAL A 116 2.39 9.84 8.38
CA VAL A 116 3.64 9.37 7.75
C VAL A 116 4.08 8.09 8.43
N LEU A 117 4.15 7.02 7.66
CA LEU A 117 4.44 5.68 8.17
C LEU A 117 5.51 4.99 7.31
N CYS A 118 6.34 4.15 7.91
CA CYS A 118 7.14 3.22 7.14
C CYS A 118 6.25 2.10 6.56
N PRO A 119 6.67 1.36 5.53
CA PRO A 119 5.84 0.32 4.91
C PRO A 119 5.31 -0.73 5.89
N THR A 120 6.10 -1.10 6.89
CA THR A 120 5.69 -2.05 7.92
C THR A 120 4.56 -1.49 8.79
N CYS A 121 4.74 -0.29 9.34
CA CYS A 121 3.71 0.38 10.14
C CYS A 121 2.45 0.67 9.30
N HIS A 122 2.61 1.00 8.03
CA HIS A 122 1.52 1.23 7.10
C HIS A 122 0.67 -0.04 6.87
N ARG A 123 1.30 -1.20 6.75
CA ARG A 123 0.59 -2.48 6.66
C ARG A 123 -0.10 -2.85 7.97
N LEU A 124 0.55 -2.61 9.11
CA LEU A 124 -0.01 -2.92 10.42
C LEU A 124 -1.23 -2.06 10.76
N ILE A 125 -1.21 -0.76 10.45
CA ILE A 125 -2.35 0.12 10.74
C ILE A 125 -3.60 -0.28 9.96
N HIS A 126 -3.43 -0.82 8.75
CA HIS A 126 -4.55 -1.37 7.96
C HIS A 126 -5.15 -2.66 8.51
N GLN A 127 -4.50 -3.32 9.47
CA GLN A 127 -5.02 -4.51 10.16
C GLN A 127 -5.82 -4.15 11.42
N GLN A 128 -5.84 -2.88 11.82
CA GLN A 128 -6.63 -2.38 12.93
C GLN A 128 -8.09 -2.18 12.52
N ASN A 129 -8.99 -2.20 13.49
CA ASN A 129 -10.41 -1.87 13.25
C ASN A 129 -10.56 -0.41 12.81
N ASP A 130 -9.79 0.49 13.41
CA ASP A 130 -9.70 1.88 13.00
C ASP A 130 -8.29 2.18 12.46
N PRO A 131 -8.11 2.28 11.14
CA PRO A 131 -6.82 2.61 10.54
C PRO A 131 -6.40 4.08 10.73
N SER A 132 -7.17 4.89 11.44
CA SER A 132 -6.77 6.25 11.83
C SER A 132 -6.16 6.31 13.24
N ASP A 133 -6.30 5.25 14.03
CA ASP A 133 -5.80 5.21 15.41
C ASP A 133 -4.31 4.89 15.48
N ILE A 134 -3.50 5.94 15.46
CA ILE A 134 -2.04 5.85 15.59
C ILE A 134 -1.60 5.41 16.99
N ASP A 135 -2.39 5.70 18.02
CA ASP A 135 -2.02 5.38 19.40
C ASP A 135 -2.24 3.88 19.66
N GLU A 136 -3.28 3.28 19.07
CA GLU A 136 -3.44 1.83 19.04
C GLU A 136 -2.24 1.16 18.34
N LEU A 137 -1.80 1.68 17.18
CA LEU A 137 -0.63 1.15 16.49
C LEU A 137 0.63 1.23 17.35
N LYS A 138 0.89 2.38 18.00
CA LYS A 138 2.06 2.57 18.86
C LYS A 138 2.06 1.62 20.05
N SER A 139 0.90 1.32 20.60
CA SER A 139 0.77 0.38 21.74
C SER A 139 1.15 -1.05 21.37
N LYS A 140 0.98 -1.42 20.11
CA LYS A 140 1.30 -2.77 19.58
C LYS A 140 2.75 -2.93 19.17
N ILE A 141 3.51 -1.84 19.05
CA ILE A 141 4.93 -1.89 18.69
C ILE A 141 5.74 -2.10 19.97
N ASN A 142 6.46 -3.24 20.03
CA ASN A 142 7.33 -3.54 21.15
C ASN A 142 8.46 -2.51 21.26
N PHE A 143 8.67 -1.92 22.43
CA PHE A 143 9.69 -0.91 22.67
C PHE A 143 11.12 -1.42 22.45
N ASP A 144 11.37 -2.71 22.66
CA ASP A 144 12.68 -3.33 22.42
C ASP A 144 13.04 -3.40 20.93
N PHE A 145 12.04 -3.29 20.07
CA PHE A 145 12.22 -3.18 18.62
C PHE A 145 12.47 -1.74 18.16
N LYS A 146 12.21 -0.75 19.01
CA LYS A 146 12.54 0.63 18.67
C LYS A 146 14.04 0.72 18.49
N LEU A 147 14.43 1.07 17.27
CA LEU A 147 15.81 1.26 16.86
C LEU A 147 16.63 1.85 18.01
N ARG A 148 17.54 1.06 18.53
CA ARG A 148 18.54 1.55 19.47
C ARG A 148 19.38 2.55 18.68
N VAL A 149 19.20 3.83 19.01
CA VAL A 149 20.07 4.91 18.55
C VAL A 149 21.40 4.77 19.24
#